data_2d63f243ca4b4666bc4cb3008a3f8ff2
#
_entry.id   2d63f243ca4b4666bc4cb3008a3f8ff2
#
_cell.length_a   1.000
_cell.length_b   1.000
_cell.length_c   1.000
_cell.angle_alpha   90.00
_cell.angle_beta   90.00
_cell.angle_gamma   90.00
#
_symmetry.space_group_name_H-M   'P 1'
#
loop_
_entity.id
_entity.type
_entity.pdbx_description
1 polymer ?
#
loop_
_entity_poly.entity_id
_entity_poly.type
_entity_poly.pdbx_seq_one_letter_code
_entity_poly.pdbx_strand_id
1 'polypeptide(L)'
;MVRDGLKALLTAEADMEVVGEAENGQQAVALTRKLSPDVVVMDLAMPLMNGLSATREILKTVPSARILVLSSYSDDECVKALMEAGAMGYLMKQTASNELVEAIRHTRRGNQVFSPAIRQRLRSQKAGSFMEGGNVSVLTAREMQVLKLIAGGGSNKEIATELDISIKTVEKHRQQVMNKLNIHEVAGLTRYAIAHGLVEQKVPERT
;
A
#
# COMPACT_ATOMS: atom_id res chain seq x y z
N MET A 1 8.61 -16.57 -3.68
CA MET A 1 9.98 -16.01 -3.58
C MET A 1 10.15 -15.05 -2.40
N VAL A 2 9.46 -13.91 -2.30
CA VAL A 2 9.65 -12.98 -1.14
C VAL A 2 9.15 -13.63 0.16
N ARG A 3 7.97 -14.23 0.14
CA ARG A 3 7.36 -14.87 1.32
C ARG A 3 8.19 -16.05 1.83
N ASP A 4 8.67 -16.91 0.95
CA ASP A 4 9.52 -18.04 1.30
C ASP A 4 10.84 -17.60 1.95
N GLY A 5 11.43 -16.51 1.42
CA GLY A 5 12.63 -15.91 1.99
C GLY A 5 12.39 -15.32 3.38
N LEU A 6 11.27 -14.65 3.59
CA LEU A 6 10.85 -14.13 4.90
C LEU A 6 10.61 -15.28 5.89
N LYS A 7 9.92 -16.32 5.46
CA LYS A 7 9.69 -17.50 6.30
C LYS A 7 11.00 -18.16 6.73
N ALA A 8 11.91 -18.39 5.79
CA ALA A 8 13.21 -18.98 6.10
C ALA A 8 14.00 -18.11 7.09
N LEU A 9 14.01 -16.79 6.87
CA LEU A 9 14.67 -15.84 7.77
C LEU A 9 14.10 -15.90 9.19
N LEU A 10 12.77 -15.84 9.33
CA LEU A 10 12.11 -15.81 10.64
C LEU A 10 12.18 -17.16 11.37
N THR A 11 12.14 -18.28 10.63
CA THR A 11 12.29 -19.63 11.21
C THR A 11 13.71 -19.89 11.74
N ALA A 12 14.71 -19.15 11.26
CA ALA A 12 16.08 -19.24 11.77
C ALA A 12 16.26 -18.56 13.14
N GLU A 13 15.33 -17.71 13.56
CA GLU A 13 15.36 -17.01 14.84
C GLU A 13 14.71 -17.86 15.95
N ALA A 14 15.46 -18.15 17.02
CA ALA A 14 14.99 -19.03 18.11
C ALA A 14 13.80 -18.48 18.91
N ASP A 15 13.57 -17.17 18.84
CA ASP A 15 12.50 -16.44 19.54
C ASP A 15 11.30 -16.12 18.66
N MET A 16 11.23 -16.66 17.43
CA MET A 16 10.19 -16.40 16.45
C MET A 16 9.59 -17.70 15.91
N GLU A 17 8.26 -17.65 15.71
CA GLU A 17 7.51 -18.73 15.07
C GLU A 17 6.60 -18.15 13.98
N VAL A 18 6.64 -18.70 12.78
CA VAL A 18 5.73 -18.34 11.69
C VAL A 18 4.46 -19.17 11.82
N VAL A 19 3.43 -18.62 12.44
CA VAL A 19 2.16 -19.31 12.74
C VAL A 19 1.19 -19.35 11.56
N GLY A 20 1.43 -18.55 10.50
CA GLY A 20 0.58 -18.55 9.31
C GLY A 20 1.11 -17.69 8.18
N GLU A 21 0.63 -17.98 6.97
CA GLU A 21 0.97 -17.26 5.74
C GLU A 21 -0.30 -16.93 4.97
N ALA A 22 -0.37 -15.71 4.42
CA ALA A 22 -1.47 -15.23 3.60
C ALA A 22 -0.97 -14.77 2.22
N GLU A 23 -1.76 -15.01 1.18
CA GLU A 23 -1.44 -14.61 -0.19
C GLU A 23 -2.10 -13.29 -0.61
N ASN A 24 -3.07 -12.83 0.18
CA ASN A 24 -3.81 -11.61 -0.05
C ASN A 24 -4.36 -11.04 1.28
N GLY A 25 -4.86 -9.81 1.23
CA GLY A 25 -5.37 -9.14 2.41
C GLY A 25 -6.58 -9.82 3.06
N GLN A 26 -7.45 -10.47 2.29
CA GLN A 26 -8.62 -11.17 2.85
C GLN A 26 -8.18 -12.38 3.69
N GLN A 27 -7.24 -13.17 3.18
CA GLN A 27 -6.64 -14.28 3.94
C GLN A 27 -5.89 -13.76 5.18
N ALA A 28 -5.16 -12.63 5.05
CA ALA A 28 -4.46 -12.03 6.18
C ALA A 28 -5.43 -11.63 7.30
N VAL A 29 -6.57 -11.02 6.98
CA VAL A 29 -7.63 -10.69 7.95
C VAL A 29 -8.17 -11.96 8.63
N ALA A 30 -8.53 -12.97 7.85
CA ALA A 30 -9.09 -14.22 8.36
C ALA A 30 -8.10 -14.97 9.28
N LEU A 31 -6.82 -15.08 8.86
CA LEU A 31 -5.78 -15.75 9.64
C LEU A 31 -5.41 -14.98 10.90
N THR A 32 -5.32 -13.65 10.85
CA THR A 32 -5.03 -12.83 12.04
C THR A 32 -6.11 -13.02 13.10
N ARG A 33 -7.38 -13.03 12.68
CA ARG A 33 -8.50 -13.29 13.59
C ARG A 33 -8.45 -14.68 14.21
N LYS A 34 -8.07 -15.69 13.41
CA LYS A 34 -8.02 -17.11 13.87
C LYS A 34 -6.81 -17.40 14.75
N LEU A 35 -5.65 -16.86 14.40
CA LEU A 35 -4.37 -17.24 15.02
C LEU A 35 -3.91 -16.25 16.08
N SER A 36 -4.46 -15.04 16.09
CA SER A 36 -4.09 -13.95 17.03
C SER A 36 -2.56 -13.77 17.16
N PRO A 37 -1.82 -13.59 16.06
CA PRO A 37 -0.37 -13.49 16.11
C PRO A 37 0.08 -12.25 16.88
N ASP A 38 1.26 -12.29 17.51
CA ASP A 38 1.87 -11.13 18.16
C ASP A 38 2.16 -10.00 17.19
N VAL A 39 2.62 -10.34 15.97
CA VAL A 39 2.95 -9.38 14.89
C VAL A 39 2.48 -9.92 13.54
N VAL A 40 1.91 -9.05 12.73
CA VAL A 40 1.58 -9.32 11.34
C VAL A 40 2.56 -8.56 10.46
N VAL A 41 3.36 -9.28 9.68
CA VAL A 41 4.21 -8.68 8.63
C VAL A 41 3.39 -8.61 7.36
N MET A 42 3.06 -7.39 6.91
CA MET A 42 2.09 -7.11 5.87
C MET A 42 2.74 -6.51 4.63
N ASP A 43 2.59 -7.15 3.48
CA ASP A 43 2.90 -6.50 2.21
C ASP A 43 1.81 -5.46 1.87
N LEU A 44 2.22 -4.33 1.31
CA LEU A 44 1.28 -3.32 0.85
C LEU A 44 0.60 -3.70 -0.47
N ALA A 45 1.37 -4.24 -1.41
CA ALA A 45 0.89 -4.60 -2.75
C ALA A 45 0.48 -6.07 -2.80
N MET A 46 -0.78 -6.34 -2.51
CA MET A 46 -1.38 -7.68 -2.57
C MET A 46 -2.60 -7.71 -3.48
N PRO A 47 -2.89 -8.86 -4.14
CA PRO A 47 -4.11 -9.04 -4.92
C PRO A 47 -5.35 -9.05 -4.03
N LEU A 48 -6.54 -8.84 -4.62
CA LEU A 48 -7.88 -8.86 -4.01
C LEU A 48 -8.11 -7.77 -2.96
N MET A 49 -7.26 -7.70 -1.95
CA MET A 49 -7.29 -6.69 -0.89
C MET A 49 -5.87 -6.24 -0.59
N ASN A 50 -5.57 -4.94 -0.74
CA ASN A 50 -4.26 -4.38 -0.45
C ASN A 50 -3.97 -4.30 1.06
N GLY A 51 -2.68 -4.11 1.41
CA GLY A 51 -2.23 -4.12 2.80
C GLY A 51 -2.81 -2.99 3.66
N LEU A 52 -3.12 -1.82 3.09
CA LEU A 52 -3.77 -0.73 3.83
C LEU A 52 -5.20 -1.10 4.23
N SER A 53 -5.98 -1.63 3.29
CA SER A 53 -7.34 -2.10 3.55
C SER A 53 -7.35 -3.28 4.54
N ALA A 54 -6.41 -4.21 4.39
CA ALA A 54 -6.25 -5.32 5.32
C ALA A 54 -5.87 -4.83 6.73
N THR A 55 -4.95 -3.86 6.85
CA THR A 55 -4.58 -3.24 8.14
C THR A 55 -5.78 -2.64 8.84
N ARG A 56 -6.59 -1.85 8.12
CA ARG A 56 -7.82 -1.26 8.70
C ARG A 56 -8.81 -2.31 9.17
N GLU A 57 -9.04 -3.35 8.39
CA GLU A 57 -9.99 -4.41 8.73
C GLU A 57 -9.50 -5.28 9.88
N ILE A 58 -8.20 -5.59 9.93
CA ILE A 58 -7.59 -6.31 11.05
C ILE A 58 -7.76 -5.52 12.33
N LEU A 59 -7.37 -4.24 12.36
CA LEU A 59 -7.42 -3.43 13.57
C LEU A 59 -8.85 -3.10 14.04
N LYS A 60 -9.82 -3.14 13.13
CA LYS A 60 -11.25 -3.08 13.48
C LYS A 60 -11.73 -4.32 14.24
N THR A 61 -11.20 -5.50 13.86
CA THR A 61 -11.68 -6.78 14.39
C THR A 61 -10.77 -7.36 15.47
N VAL A 62 -9.48 -7.01 15.44
CA VAL A 62 -8.44 -7.40 16.39
C VAL A 62 -7.62 -6.14 16.75
N PRO A 63 -8.14 -5.25 17.61
CA PRO A 63 -7.48 -3.97 17.93
C PRO A 63 -6.09 -4.12 18.58
N SER A 64 -5.80 -5.28 19.16
CA SER A 64 -4.51 -5.60 19.77
C SER A 64 -3.45 -6.06 18.76
N ALA A 65 -3.81 -6.30 17.49
CA ALA A 65 -2.87 -6.75 16.47
C ALA A 65 -1.81 -5.69 16.20
N ARG A 66 -0.57 -6.11 16.10
CA ARG A 66 0.56 -5.24 15.75
C ARG A 66 0.99 -5.49 14.33
N ILE A 67 0.88 -4.47 13.49
CA ILE A 67 1.11 -4.61 12.05
C ILE A 67 2.38 -3.87 11.66
N LEU A 68 3.35 -4.59 11.11
CA LEU A 68 4.57 -4.08 10.49
C LEU A 68 4.44 -4.21 8.98
N VAL A 69 4.42 -3.10 8.27
CA VAL A 69 4.23 -3.08 6.82
C VAL A 69 5.57 -3.13 6.10
N LEU A 70 5.67 -4.00 5.10
CA LEU A 70 6.79 -4.06 4.14
C LEU A 70 6.33 -3.53 2.79
N SER A 71 7.09 -2.61 2.19
CA SER A 71 6.76 -2.05 0.88
C SER A 71 7.98 -1.84 0.00
N SER A 72 7.82 -1.99 -1.30
CA SER A 72 8.80 -1.56 -2.31
C SER A 72 8.73 -0.06 -2.62
N TYR A 73 7.77 0.65 -2.08
CA TYR A 73 7.49 2.06 -2.36
C TYR A 73 7.63 2.90 -1.09
N SER A 74 8.12 4.14 -1.26
CA SER A 74 8.27 5.12 -0.18
C SER A 74 7.36 6.34 -0.39
N ASP A 75 6.09 6.09 -0.68
CA ASP A 75 5.10 7.15 -0.88
C ASP A 75 4.62 7.66 0.48
N ASP A 76 4.81 8.97 0.72
CA ASP A 76 4.52 9.61 1.99
C ASP A 76 3.02 9.58 2.35
N GLU A 77 2.13 9.70 1.36
CA GLU A 77 0.68 9.62 1.57
C GLU A 77 0.28 8.22 2.03
N CYS A 78 0.87 7.21 1.43
CA CYS A 78 0.62 5.82 1.80
C CYS A 78 1.13 5.50 3.21
N VAL A 79 2.32 6.00 3.57
CA VAL A 79 2.88 5.85 4.92
C VAL A 79 1.98 6.54 5.95
N LYS A 80 1.53 7.77 5.67
CA LYS A 80 0.61 8.52 6.52
C LYS A 80 -0.70 7.74 6.73
N ALA A 81 -1.29 7.25 5.65
CA ALA A 81 -2.52 6.47 5.71
C ALA A 81 -2.41 5.19 6.53
N LEU A 82 -1.27 4.51 6.45
CA LEU A 82 -0.99 3.31 7.23
C LEU A 82 -0.83 3.63 8.72
N MET A 83 -0.17 4.75 9.04
CA MET A 83 -0.06 5.23 10.42
C MET A 83 -1.42 5.62 10.99
N GLU A 84 -2.25 6.35 10.23
CA GLU A 84 -3.62 6.71 10.61
C GLU A 84 -4.50 5.46 10.76
N ALA A 85 -4.25 4.42 9.96
CA ALA A 85 -4.90 3.12 10.12
C ALA A 85 -4.42 2.35 11.36
N GLY A 86 -3.35 2.79 12.03
CA GLY A 86 -2.83 2.17 13.24
C GLY A 86 -1.67 1.19 13.02
N ALA A 87 -1.04 1.18 11.85
CA ALA A 87 0.17 0.37 11.65
C ALA A 87 1.28 0.79 12.62
N MET A 88 1.96 -0.20 13.20
CA MET A 88 3.03 0.00 14.18
C MET A 88 4.39 0.27 13.54
N GLY A 89 4.56 -0.08 12.27
CA GLY A 89 5.81 0.16 11.59
C GLY A 89 5.70 0.07 10.07
N TYR A 90 6.71 0.65 9.41
CA TYR A 90 6.84 0.63 7.98
C TYR A 90 8.31 0.52 7.59
N LEU A 91 8.64 -0.50 6.83
CA LEU A 91 9.98 -0.76 6.31
C LEU A 91 9.95 -0.94 4.79
N MET A 92 11.07 -0.59 4.18
CA MET A 92 11.28 -0.90 2.77
C MET A 92 11.62 -2.39 2.61
N LYS A 93 11.14 -3.04 1.55
CA LYS A 93 11.47 -4.45 1.24
C LYS A 93 12.97 -4.70 0.98
N GLN A 94 13.73 -3.62 0.67
CA GLN A 94 15.19 -3.69 0.53
C GLN A 94 15.93 -3.57 1.88
N THR A 95 15.20 -3.42 2.98
CA THR A 95 15.77 -3.39 4.32
C THR A 95 16.55 -4.68 4.59
N ALA A 96 17.71 -4.58 5.19
CA ALA A 96 18.54 -5.73 5.52
C ALA A 96 17.79 -6.72 6.45
N SER A 97 18.07 -8.01 6.30
CA SER A 97 17.36 -9.07 7.02
C SER A 97 17.40 -8.91 8.54
N ASN A 98 18.55 -8.52 9.10
CA ASN A 98 18.71 -8.27 10.53
C ASN A 98 17.88 -7.06 11.02
N GLU A 99 17.74 -6.01 10.22
CA GLU A 99 16.88 -4.86 10.56
C GLU A 99 15.40 -5.26 10.61
N LEU A 100 14.96 -6.16 9.73
CA LEU A 100 13.60 -6.67 9.74
C LEU A 100 13.32 -7.49 11.00
N VAL A 101 14.24 -8.39 11.39
CA VAL A 101 14.11 -9.18 12.60
C VAL A 101 14.01 -8.27 13.84
N GLU A 102 14.90 -7.29 13.97
CA GLU A 102 14.82 -6.29 15.06
C GLU A 102 13.54 -5.45 15.02
N ALA A 103 13.09 -5.09 13.83
CA ALA A 103 11.81 -4.36 13.67
C ALA A 103 10.62 -5.17 14.19
N ILE A 104 10.58 -6.48 13.93
CA ILE A 104 9.54 -7.39 14.45
C ILE A 104 9.60 -7.43 15.97
N ARG A 105 10.80 -7.58 16.57
CA ARG A 105 10.99 -7.56 18.02
C ARG A 105 10.51 -6.24 18.65
N HIS A 106 10.86 -5.12 18.04
CA HIS A 106 10.40 -3.80 18.49
C HIS A 106 8.88 -3.64 18.37
N THR A 107 8.31 -4.06 17.25
CA THR A 107 6.85 -4.02 17.02
C THR A 107 6.11 -4.90 18.05
N ARG A 108 6.63 -6.09 18.37
CA ARG A 108 6.09 -6.96 19.42
C ARG A 108 6.06 -6.28 20.79
N ARG A 109 7.05 -5.44 21.09
CA ARG A 109 7.10 -4.67 22.35
C ARG A 109 6.18 -3.44 22.36
N GLY A 110 5.44 -3.19 21.29
CA GLY A 110 4.57 -2.03 21.13
C GLY A 110 5.28 -0.76 20.68
N ASN A 111 6.53 -0.84 20.28
CA ASN A 111 7.29 0.29 19.77
C ASN A 111 6.99 0.53 18.28
N GLN A 112 6.85 1.79 17.89
CA GLN A 112 6.73 2.16 16.50
C GLN A 112 8.08 2.08 15.77
N VAL A 113 8.10 1.45 14.60
CA VAL A 113 9.30 1.22 13.79
C VAL A 113 9.14 1.83 12.41
N PHE A 114 9.95 2.84 12.12
CA PHE A 114 10.02 3.49 10.81
C PHE A 114 11.46 3.60 10.36
N SER A 115 11.74 3.38 9.08
CA SER A 115 13.08 3.59 8.54
C SER A 115 13.52 5.06 8.73
N PRO A 116 14.84 5.34 8.80
CA PRO A 116 15.35 6.71 8.96
C PRO A 116 14.81 7.68 7.90
N ALA A 117 14.71 7.23 6.64
CA ALA A 117 14.18 8.02 5.53
C ALA A 117 12.70 8.42 5.76
N ILE A 118 11.88 7.50 6.25
CA ILE A 118 10.48 7.75 6.56
C ILE A 118 10.34 8.67 7.78
N ARG A 119 11.13 8.44 8.83
CA ARG A 119 11.12 9.33 10.02
C ARG A 119 11.49 10.78 9.67
N GLN A 120 12.48 11.00 8.80
CA GLN A 120 12.85 12.32 8.34
C GLN A 120 11.73 13.01 7.58
N ARG A 121 11.07 12.30 6.66
CA ARG A 121 9.92 12.80 5.87
C ARG A 121 8.73 13.17 6.74
N LEU A 122 8.38 12.32 7.71
CA LEU A 122 7.28 12.59 8.64
C LEU A 122 7.55 13.80 9.53
N ARG A 123 8.81 14.07 9.88
CA ARG A 123 9.21 15.28 10.65
C ARG A 123 9.09 16.55 9.83
N SER A 124 9.43 16.52 8.54
CA SER A 124 9.33 17.69 7.65
C SER A 124 7.88 18.06 7.35
N GLN A 125 6.94 17.11 7.36
CA GLN A 125 5.51 17.37 7.14
C GLN A 125 4.77 17.94 8.36
N LYS A 126 5.26 17.74 9.59
CA LYS A 126 4.68 18.36 10.79
C LYS A 126 4.80 19.88 10.83
N ALA A 127 5.60 20.48 9.94
CA ALA A 127 5.77 21.93 9.82
C ALA A 127 4.83 22.60 8.81
N GLY A 128 3.97 21.84 8.10
CA GLY A 128 3.10 22.41 7.06
C GLY A 128 1.77 21.67 6.93
N SER A 129 0.73 22.30 7.43
CA SER A 129 -0.67 22.24 7.05
C SER A 129 -1.46 20.95 7.27
N PHE A 130 -2.33 21.01 8.24
CA PHE A 130 -3.61 20.24 8.31
C PHE A 130 -4.50 20.64 7.12
N MET A 131 -4.97 19.65 6.34
CA MET A 131 -6.23 19.75 5.61
C MET A 131 -6.98 18.42 5.74
N GLU A 132 -8.23 18.53 6.14
CA GLU A 132 -9.22 17.49 6.38
C GLU A 132 -9.64 16.77 5.09
N GLY A 133 -10.05 15.50 5.25
CA GLY A 133 -11.09 14.92 4.39
C GLY A 133 -10.71 13.71 3.55
N GLY A 134 -11.07 12.53 4.04
CA GLY A 134 -11.74 11.49 3.27
C GLY A 134 -10.97 10.73 2.16
N ASN A 135 -10.88 9.41 2.33
CA ASN A 135 -10.43 8.41 1.35
C ASN A 135 -8.96 8.51 0.90
N VAL A 136 -8.10 7.91 1.69
CA VAL A 136 -6.70 7.73 1.29
C VAL A 136 -6.63 6.68 0.18
N SER A 137 -6.51 7.13 -1.05
CA SER A 137 -6.25 6.29 -2.20
C SER A 137 -4.82 5.74 -2.12
N VAL A 138 -4.62 4.51 -2.53
CA VAL A 138 -3.28 3.90 -2.73
C VAL A 138 -2.46 4.70 -3.76
N LEU A 139 -3.13 5.52 -4.54
CA LEU A 139 -2.57 6.38 -5.58
C LEU A 139 -2.34 7.80 -5.04
N THR A 140 -1.22 8.40 -5.42
CA THR A 140 -0.98 9.84 -5.21
C THR A 140 -1.99 10.68 -5.98
N ALA A 141 -2.13 11.95 -5.64
CA ALA A 141 -2.99 12.88 -6.38
C ALA A 141 -2.66 12.90 -7.89
N ARG A 142 -1.36 12.84 -8.23
CA ARG A 142 -0.90 12.82 -9.62
C ARG A 142 -1.21 11.50 -10.33
N GLU A 143 -1.01 10.38 -9.67
CA GLU A 143 -1.39 9.06 -10.20
C GLU A 143 -2.90 8.90 -10.34
N MET A 144 -3.67 9.50 -9.44
CA MET A 144 -5.13 9.56 -9.54
C MET A 144 -5.60 10.37 -10.76
N GLN A 145 -4.96 11.52 -11.03
CA GLN A 145 -5.21 12.30 -12.24
C GLN A 145 -4.92 11.49 -13.50
N VAL A 146 -3.74 10.82 -13.53
CA VAL A 146 -3.37 9.96 -14.65
C VAL A 146 -4.36 8.80 -14.80
N LEU A 147 -4.79 8.15 -13.72
CA LEU A 147 -5.79 7.07 -13.77
C LEU A 147 -7.13 7.55 -14.35
N LYS A 148 -7.61 8.75 -13.93
CA LYS A 148 -8.85 9.34 -14.48
C LYS A 148 -8.77 9.57 -15.99
N LEU A 149 -7.63 10.09 -16.45
CA LEU A 149 -7.42 10.35 -17.88
C LEU A 149 -7.27 9.05 -18.69
N ILE A 150 -6.58 8.02 -18.14
CA ILE A 150 -6.53 6.68 -18.75
C ILE A 150 -7.96 6.10 -18.87
N ALA A 151 -8.74 6.19 -17.83
CA ALA A 151 -10.10 5.66 -17.80
C ALA A 151 -11.05 6.43 -18.74
N GLY A 152 -10.77 7.71 -18.98
CA GLY A 152 -11.43 8.54 -20.00
C GLY A 152 -10.99 8.25 -21.44
N GLY A 153 -10.05 7.31 -21.66
CA GLY A 153 -9.56 6.92 -22.98
C GLY A 153 -8.37 7.74 -23.48
N GLY A 154 -7.78 8.60 -22.66
CA GLY A 154 -6.65 9.46 -23.05
C GLY A 154 -5.39 8.67 -23.41
N SER A 155 -4.78 9.01 -24.55
CA SER A 155 -3.45 8.54 -24.95
C SER A 155 -2.35 9.19 -24.11
N ASN A 156 -1.15 8.59 -24.08
CA ASN A 156 -0.02 9.17 -23.34
C ASN A 156 0.31 10.61 -23.79
N LYS A 157 0.10 10.93 -25.06
CA LYS A 157 0.35 12.26 -25.62
C LYS A 157 -0.69 13.29 -25.12
N GLU A 158 -1.96 12.92 -25.11
CA GLU A 158 -3.05 13.76 -24.60
C GLU A 158 -2.89 14.01 -23.11
N ILE A 159 -2.62 12.96 -22.35
CA ILE A 159 -2.37 13.05 -20.89
C ILE A 159 -1.15 13.95 -20.61
N ALA A 160 -0.08 13.82 -21.39
CA ALA A 160 1.12 14.65 -21.26
C ALA A 160 0.79 16.14 -21.48
N THR A 161 0.00 16.43 -22.51
CA THR A 161 -0.45 17.81 -22.84
C THR A 161 -1.36 18.37 -21.76
N GLU A 162 -2.37 17.61 -21.30
CA GLU A 162 -3.34 18.06 -20.29
C GLU A 162 -2.70 18.29 -18.92
N LEU A 163 -1.71 17.48 -18.58
CA LEU A 163 -1.02 17.57 -17.29
C LEU A 163 0.25 18.42 -17.30
N ASP A 164 0.63 18.98 -18.44
CA ASP A 164 1.86 19.78 -18.68
C ASP A 164 3.13 19.04 -18.19
N ILE A 165 3.29 17.78 -18.64
CA ILE A 165 4.45 16.93 -18.33
C ILE A 165 4.95 16.20 -19.58
N SER A 166 6.15 15.61 -19.51
CA SER A 166 6.66 14.80 -20.60
C SER A 166 5.90 13.46 -20.77
N ILE A 167 5.83 12.94 -22.00
CA ILE A 167 5.26 11.60 -22.27
C ILE A 167 5.95 10.53 -21.42
N LYS A 168 7.27 10.61 -21.23
CA LYS A 168 8.04 9.70 -20.38
C LYS A 168 7.61 9.76 -18.92
N THR A 169 7.21 10.94 -18.44
CA THR A 169 6.68 11.12 -17.08
C THR A 169 5.30 10.47 -16.96
N VAL A 170 4.44 10.58 -17.97
CA VAL A 170 3.14 9.90 -18.03
C VAL A 170 3.33 8.37 -17.98
N GLU A 171 4.24 7.84 -18.79
CA GLU A 171 4.56 6.39 -18.79
C GLU A 171 5.00 5.90 -17.42
N LYS A 172 5.85 6.67 -16.74
CA LYS A 172 6.27 6.37 -15.36
C LYS A 172 5.08 6.35 -14.39
N HIS A 173 4.18 7.34 -14.44
CA HIS A 173 2.99 7.35 -13.60
C HIS A 173 2.02 6.21 -13.95
N ARG A 174 1.80 5.89 -15.22
CA ARG A 174 1.00 4.72 -15.63
C ARG A 174 1.54 3.43 -15.05
N GLN A 175 2.86 3.22 -15.14
CA GLN A 175 3.50 2.03 -14.58
C GLN A 175 3.32 1.98 -13.04
N GLN A 176 3.44 3.12 -12.37
CA GLN A 176 3.21 3.21 -10.92
C GLN A 176 1.75 2.89 -10.54
N VAL A 177 0.78 3.42 -11.29
CA VAL A 177 -0.66 3.12 -11.11
C VAL A 177 -0.91 1.63 -11.29
N MET A 178 -0.42 1.03 -12.39
CA MET A 178 -0.55 -0.39 -12.67
C MET A 178 0.03 -1.25 -11.55
N ASN A 179 1.22 -0.92 -11.08
CA ASN A 179 1.90 -1.65 -10.02
C ASN A 179 1.18 -1.51 -8.67
N LYS A 180 0.75 -0.29 -8.31
CA LYS A 180 0.06 -0.01 -7.04
C LYS A 180 -1.32 -0.67 -6.96
N LEU A 181 -2.04 -0.72 -8.07
CA LEU A 181 -3.36 -1.37 -8.15
C LEU A 181 -3.25 -2.87 -8.47
N ASN A 182 -2.06 -3.34 -8.87
CA ASN A 182 -1.83 -4.68 -9.42
C ASN A 182 -2.77 -4.99 -10.61
N ILE A 183 -2.97 -4.00 -11.47
CA ILE A 183 -3.80 -4.06 -12.68
C ILE A 183 -2.92 -3.66 -13.87
N HIS A 184 -2.61 -4.61 -14.75
CA HIS A 184 -1.67 -4.41 -15.86
C HIS A 184 -2.34 -4.19 -17.22
N GLU A 185 -3.67 -4.11 -17.24
CA GLU A 185 -4.46 -3.88 -18.43
C GLU A 185 -5.26 -2.57 -18.33
N VAL A 186 -5.32 -1.79 -19.41
CA VAL A 186 -6.08 -0.53 -19.46
C VAL A 186 -7.55 -0.75 -19.14
N ALA A 187 -8.15 -1.82 -19.69
CA ALA A 187 -9.55 -2.17 -19.41
C ALA A 187 -9.80 -2.45 -17.92
N GLY A 188 -8.82 -3.05 -17.22
CA GLY A 188 -8.86 -3.26 -15.78
C GLY A 188 -8.80 -1.94 -15.00
N LEU A 189 -7.91 -1.02 -15.40
CA LEU A 189 -7.82 0.33 -14.80
C LEU A 189 -9.11 1.12 -14.99
N THR A 190 -9.73 1.03 -16.18
CA THR A 190 -11.02 1.69 -16.47
C THR A 190 -12.13 1.14 -15.58
N ARG A 191 -12.25 -0.19 -15.46
CA ARG A 191 -13.23 -0.82 -14.55
C ARG A 191 -13.00 -0.42 -13.10
N TYR A 192 -11.76 -0.37 -12.66
CA TYR A 192 -11.40 0.10 -11.33
C TYR A 192 -11.84 1.55 -11.09
N ALA A 193 -11.55 2.46 -12.05
CA ALA A 193 -11.91 3.87 -11.95
C ALA A 193 -13.44 4.07 -11.87
N ILE A 194 -14.22 3.32 -12.67
CA ILE A 194 -15.69 3.34 -12.64
C ILE A 194 -16.22 2.82 -11.30
N ALA A 195 -15.73 1.68 -10.84
CA ALA A 195 -16.16 1.05 -9.58
C ALA A 195 -15.90 1.94 -8.34
N HIS A 196 -14.91 2.84 -8.42
CA HIS A 196 -14.58 3.78 -7.35
C HIS A 196 -15.12 5.20 -7.59
N GLY A 197 -16.01 5.39 -8.59
CA GLY A 197 -16.64 6.69 -8.88
C GLY A 197 -15.66 7.77 -9.36
N LEU A 198 -14.50 7.38 -9.90
CA LEU A 198 -13.47 8.32 -10.38
C LEU A 198 -13.80 8.91 -11.75
N VAL A 199 -14.60 8.19 -12.55
CA VAL A 199 -15.13 8.59 -13.85
C VAL A 199 -16.56 8.11 -14.00
N GLU A 200 -17.41 8.90 -14.65
CA GLU A 200 -18.78 8.51 -14.98
C GLU A 200 -18.80 7.58 -16.20
N GLN A 201 -19.67 6.56 -16.17
CA GLN A 201 -19.93 5.77 -17.36
C GLN A 201 -20.62 6.66 -18.41
N LYS A 202 -19.90 7.00 -19.47
CA LYS A 202 -20.58 7.46 -20.71
C LYS A 202 -21.26 6.25 -21.33
N VAL A 203 -22.56 6.09 -21.09
CA VAL A 203 -23.39 5.17 -21.87
C VAL A 203 -23.42 5.73 -23.30
N PRO A 204 -22.98 5.00 -24.33
CA PRO A 204 -23.14 5.46 -25.70
C PRO A 204 -24.64 5.54 -26.00
N GLU A 205 -25.14 6.73 -26.32
CA GLU A 205 -26.46 6.88 -26.89
C GLU A 205 -26.52 6.05 -28.17
N ARG A 206 -27.37 5.02 -28.15
CA ARG A 206 -27.71 4.26 -29.36
C ARG A 206 -28.50 5.18 -30.29
N THR A 207 -27.87 5.62 -31.36
CA THR A 207 -28.53 6.20 -32.54
C THR A 207 -29.16 5.05 -33.35
#